data_3aa7049527a88f78f974d1d0200c82cf
#
_entry.id   3aa7049527a88f78f974d1d0200c82cf
#
_cell.length_a   1.000
_cell.length_b   1.000
_cell.length_c   1.000
_cell.angle_alpha   90.00
_cell.angle_beta   90.00
_cell.angle_gamma   90.00
#
_symmetry.space_group_name_H-M   'P 1'
#
loop_
_entity.id
_entity.type
_entity.pdbx_description
1 polymer ?
#
loop_
_entity_poly.entity_id
_entity_poly.type
_entity_poly.pdbx_seq_one_letter_code
_entity_poly.pdbx_strand_id
1 'polypeptide(L)'
;MKDLLKRYLDRDLSRRTLMKNLTAVGLTTVAAKTVAQALAPVSARAAAASPEAVRDVKGTGGMLYMQQLKSAGVEYIFFNPSTGDAPFYDALVDVPEITLIKGVQEGAVVAMADGYARLSGKHGVAHIANVGLPNGMTQLVNSWKDHIPVLLTVAAFGTEVAGRDNAQDYDHQESMMQPITKWFWLAESTAGIPDVTRRALKFASTPPTGPVFLSIPDDLLRREATAQVYDSKLFNVAMKIRPDHSDVEAVAKMLIEAKNPLLSVGDEITMCQAEKEVVELAELLGIPVSGQVGQGNWSKPFPTRNPLYLGTYVRSTRFPGQVDVHFNIGDQGAEKAVQGAVLISMRRDPTGLARVSPVDLGMVADIKLGVADLIAAVKSMATKERLKQIAEERGARTRDFTAGMAKMRQTIAADLNNGSVIKMERLAVELEAGLEKDTIYVSDCDSGRTMDPFLAWGGADKAYISTGPNILGWGIAAATGAKLARPDRPVVSCVGDGSAMFGGPQPLWSQARYKAPVTNIVINNRSYNNERNRIWSFVAGQQFKSGKDMTCYNGSPDVDFSKAAQAFGVEGEVVSDPNGIKTALQRAKRANVEGRPYLLDVHVDRDGVGAASTWYPPFSIAELRTRRV
;
A
#
# COMPACT_ATOMS: atom_id res chain seq x y z
N MET A 1 31.43 2.25 35.06
CA MET A 1 30.64 1.53 34.04
C MET A 1 31.45 1.29 32.76
N LYS A 2 32.03 2.32 32.10
CA LYS A 2 32.84 2.15 30.88
C LYS A 2 33.99 1.14 31.08
N ASP A 3 34.69 1.19 32.18
CA ASP A 3 35.79 0.29 32.48
C ASP A 3 35.36 -1.16 32.68
N LEU A 4 34.25 -1.38 33.35
CA LEU A 4 33.65 -2.71 33.50
C LEU A 4 33.23 -3.33 32.14
N LEU A 5 32.66 -2.52 31.24
CA LEU A 5 32.28 -2.95 29.90
C LEU A 5 33.52 -3.24 29.06
N LYS A 6 34.56 -2.42 29.13
CA LYS A 6 35.83 -2.63 28.44
C LYS A 6 36.49 -3.94 28.89
N ARG A 7 36.62 -4.17 30.17
CA ARG A 7 37.21 -5.42 30.73
C ARG A 7 36.44 -6.67 30.36
N TYR A 8 35.10 -6.54 30.21
CA TYR A 8 34.29 -7.67 29.70
C TYR A 8 34.51 -7.93 28.20
N LEU A 9 34.61 -6.86 27.40
CA LEU A 9 34.93 -6.97 25.97
C LEU A 9 36.34 -7.52 25.72
N ASP A 10 37.30 -7.16 26.59
CA ASP A 10 38.69 -7.66 26.59
C ASP A 10 38.80 -9.10 27.18
N ARG A 11 37.65 -9.72 27.54
CA ARG A 11 37.54 -11.07 28.14
C ARG A 11 38.16 -11.22 29.53
N ASP A 12 38.45 -10.12 30.22
CA ASP A 12 39.00 -10.12 31.58
C ASP A 12 37.93 -10.33 32.66
N LEU A 13 36.66 -10.29 32.29
CA LEU A 13 35.53 -10.50 33.19
C LEU A 13 34.56 -11.52 32.62
N SER A 14 34.09 -12.44 33.48
CA SER A 14 33.04 -13.36 33.10
C SER A 14 31.67 -12.64 33.03
N ARG A 15 30.75 -13.16 32.20
CA ARG A 15 29.36 -12.64 32.12
C ARG A 15 28.69 -12.57 33.49
N ARG A 16 28.92 -13.55 34.36
CA ARG A 16 28.35 -13.58 35.71
C ARG A 16 28.93 -12.44 36.58
N THR A 17 30.21 -12.19 36.45
CA THR A 17 30.90 -11.09 37.17
C THR A 17 30.47 -9.74 36.65
N LEU A 18 30.32 -9.56 35.33
CA LEU A 18 29.78 -8.35 34.74
C LEU A 18 28.37 -8.05 35.28
N MET A 19 27.45 -9.02 35.25
CA MET A 19 26.10 -8.87 35.77
C MET A 19 26.09 -8.46 37.26
N LYS A 20 26.89 -9.13 38.09
CA LYS A 20 27.02 -8.82 39.51
C LYS A 20 27.51 -7.39 39.74
N ASN A 21 28.47 -6.93 38.97
CA ASN A 21 29.03 -5.59 39.08
C ASN A 21 28.09 -4.52 38.54
N LEU A 22 27.31 -4.79 37.45
CA LEU A 22 26.29 -3.87 36.93
C LEU A 22 25.13 -3.68 37.91
N THR A 23 24.72 -4.74 38.59
CA THR A 23 23.70 -4.62 39.67
C THR A 23 24.23 -3.89 40.89
N ALA A 24 25.49 -4.07 41.23
CA ALA A 24 26.14 -3.34 42.33
C ALA A 24 26.29 -1.81 42.06
N VAL A 25 26.29 -1.41 40.79
CA VAL A 25 26.35 0.02 40.36
C VAL A 25 24.92 0.58 40.12
N GLY A 26 23.88 -0.14 40.53
CA GLY A 26 22.49 0.35 40.55
C GLY A 26 21.62 -0.02 39.36
N LEU A 27 22.09 -0.88 38.45
CA LEU A 27 21.19 -1.41 37.40
C LEU A 27 20.26 -2.50 37.97
N THR A 28 19.01 -2.52 37.51
CA THR A 28 18.13 -3.65 37.80
C THR A 28 18.67 -4.94 37.17
N THR A 29 18.33 -6.08 37.74
CA THR A 29 18.78 -7.40 37.23
C THR A 29 18.37 -7.61 35.76
N VAL A 30 17.22 -7.07 35.36
CA VAL A 30 16.74 -7.12 33.97
C VAL A 30 17.61 -6.25 33.05
N ALA A 31 17.91 -5.02 33.45
CA ALA A 31 18.77 -4.11 32.68
C ALA A 31 20.21 -4.66 32.58
N ALA A 32 20.78 -5.20 33.66
CA ALA A 32 22.09 -5.84 33.65
C ALA A 32 22.14 -7.06 32.71
N LYS A 33 21.07 -7.86 32.66
CA LYS A 33 20.93 -8.99 31.74
C LYS A 33 20.88 -8.55 30.28
N THR A 34 20.14 -7.48 29.98
CA THR A 34 20.02 -6.90 28.64
C THR A 34 21.36 -6.36 28.15
N VAL A 35 22.10 -5.62 28.99
CA VAL A 35 23.45 -5.14 28.69
C VAL A 35 24.42 -6.31 28.45
N ALA A 36 24.41 -7.33 29.30
CA ALA A 36 25.28 -8.50 29.14
C ALA A 36 24.91 -9.35 27.92
N GLN A 37 23.66 -9.30 27.46
CA GLN A 37 23.22 -9.96 26.20
C GLN A 37 23.65 -9.15 24.96
N ALA A 38 23.55 -7.81 25.03
CA ALA A 38 23.96 -6.92 23.94
C ALA A 38 25.47 -6.94 23.71
N LEU A 39 26.27 -7.17 24.77
CA LEU A 39 27.72 -7.25 24.74
C LEU A 39 28.25 -8.68 24.55
N ALA A 40 27.39 -9.68 24.41
CA ALA A 40 27.85 -11.04 24.09
C ALA A 40 28.64 -11.04 22.78
N PRO A 41 29.82 -11.69 22.72
CA PRO A 41 30.66 -11.66 21.54
C PRO A 41 29.90 -12.05 20.28
N VAL A 42 29.98 -11.25 19.24
CA VAL A 42 29.36 -11.46 17.93
C VAL A 42 29.84 -12.76 17.28
N SER A 43 31.02 -13.29 17.71
CA SER A 43 31.53 -14.58 17.30
C SER A 43 30.63 -15.79 17.62
N ALA A 44 29.70 -15.67 18.57
CA ALA A 44 28.67 -16.70 18.79
C ALA A 44 27.46 -16.57 17.83
N ARG A 45 27.34 -15.46 17.09
CA ARG A 45 26.31 -15.25 16.05
C ARG A 45 26.86 -15.41 14.63
N ALA A 46 28.17 -15.28 14.46
CA ALA A 46 28.87 -15.56 13.20
C ALA A 46 29.32 -17.03 13.09
N ALA A 47 29.00 -17.87 14.08
CA ALA A 47 29.17 -19.29 13.99
C ALA A 47 28.20 -19.82 12.94
N ALA A 48 28.76 -20.08 11.75
CA ALA A 48 28.20 -20.88 10.66
C ALA A 48 26.69 -20.68 10.43
N ALA A 49 26.32 -20.15 9.28
CA ALA A 49 25.02 -20.51 8.72
C ALA A 49 24.81 -21.98 9.04
N SER A 50 23.76 -22.32 9.79
CA SER A 50 23.51 -23.73 10.10
C SER A 50 23.58 -24.49 8.77
N PRO A 51 24.09 -25.73 8.70
CA PRO A 51 24.11 -26.51 7.45
C PRO A 51 22.76 -26.54 6.74
N GLU A 52 21.67 -26.26 7.46
CA GLU A 52 20.30 -26.10 6.95
C GLU A 52 20.02 -24.78 6.23
N ALA A 53 20.84 -23.74 6.42
CA ALA A 53 20.58 -22.41 5.84
C ALA A 53 20.98 -22.32 4.34
N VAL A 54 21.85 -23.23 3.88
CA VAL A 54 22.19 -23.44 2.46
C VAL A 54 22.13 -24.94 2.21
N ARG A 55 21.36 -25.36 1.22
CA ARG A 55 21.21 -26.78 0.89
C ARG A 55 21.32 -26.97 -0.61
N ASP A 56 22.04 -28.04 -1.00
CA ASP A 56 22.06 -28.48 -2.39
C ASP A 56 20.76 -29.19 -2.73
N VAL A 57 20.11 -28.75 -3.82
CA VAL A 57 18.89 -29.34 -4.35
C VAL A 57 19.14 -29.77 -5.78
N LYS A 58 18.81 -31.02 -6.09
CA LYS A 58 18.80 -31.55 -7.45
C LYS A 58 17.36 -31.59 -7.96
N GLY A 59 17.12 -31.07 -9.14
CA GLY A 59 15.79 -31.08 -9.74
C GLY A 59 15.73 -30.28 -11.03
N THR A 60 14.53 -30.17 -11.59
CA THR A 60 14.26 -29.30 -12.72
C THR A 60 14.40 -27.84 -12.30
N GLY A 61 14.57 -26.94 -13.28
CA GLY A 61 14.59 -25.50 -12.99
C GLY A 61 13.31 -25.02 -12.32
N GLY A 62 12.15 -25.59 -12.67
CA GLY A 62 10.89 -25.34 -11.97
C GLY A 62 10.95 -25.72 -10.49
N MET A 63 11.50 -26.91 -10.18
CA MET A 63 11.71 -27.35 -8.80
C MET A 63 12.68 -26.42 -8.05
N LEU A 64 13.80 -26.07 -8.66
CA LEU A 64 14.77 -25.15 -8.05
C LEU A 64 14.18 -23.78 -7.75
N TYR A 65 13.34 -23.25 -8.65
CA TYR A 65 12.62 -22.00 -8.45
C TYR A 65 11.66 -22.09 -7.26
N MET A 66 10.81 -23.14 -7.21
CA MET A 66 9.85 -23.33 -6.12
C MET A 66 10.52 -23.54 -4.76
N GLN A 67 11.62 -24.29 -4.72
CA GLN A 67 12.37 -24.50 -3.51
C GLN A 67 13.00 -23.18 -2.98
N GLN A 68 13.45 -22.29 -3.87
CA GLN A 68 13.96 -21.00 -3.46
C GLN A 68 12.84 -20.06 -2.97
N LEU A 69 11.68 -20.06 -3.61
CA LEU A 69 10.51 -19.29 -3.14
C LEU A 69 10.03 -19.79 -1.77
N LYS A 70 9.92 -21.11 -1.58
CA LYS A 70 9.60 -21.73 -0.29
C LYS A 70 10.60 -21.31 0.78
N SER A 71 11.89 -21.39 0.49
CA SER A 71 12.96 -20.98 1.41
C SER A 71 12.93 -19.49 1.74
N ALA A 72 12.35 -18.68 0.88
CA ALA A 72 12.10 -17.25 1.10
C ALA A 72 10.81 -16.95 1.90
N GLY A 73 10.03 -17.98 2.25
CA GLY A 73 8.79 -17.86 2.99
C GLY A 73 7.59 -17.38 2.16
N VAL A 74 7.63 -17.61 0.84
CA VAL A 74 6.49 -17.36 -0.06
C VAL A 74 5.41 -18.39 0.22
N GLU A 75 4.18 -17.91 0.47
CA GLU A 75 3.00 -18.74 0.76
C GLU A 75 2.03 -18.79 -0.41
N TYR A 76 1.96 -17.71 -1.20
CA TYR A 76 1.04 -17.59 -2.33
C TYR A 76 1.78 -17.15 -3.58
N ILE A 77 1.42 -17.77 -4.71
CA ILE A 77 1.74 -17.29 -6.05
C ILE A 77 0.43 -16.98 -6.75
N PHE A 78 0.24 -15.72 -7.10
CA PHE A 78 -0.87 -15.27 -7.92
C PHE A 78 -0.51 -15.51 -9.38
N PHE A 79 -1.37 -16.18 -10.15
CA PHE A 79 -0.96 -16.61 -11.48
C PHE A 79 -2.08 -16.59 -12.52
N ASN A 80 -1.65 -16.43 -13.77
CA ASN A 80 -2.43 -16.72 -14.98
C ASN A 80 -1.63 -17.75 -15.80
N PRO A 81 -2.20 -18.93 -16.14
CA PRO A 81 -1.42 -20.03 -16.72
C PRO A 81 -1.08 -19.84 -18.19
N SER A 82 0.09 -20.34 -18.58
CA SER A 82 0.47 -20.58 -19.96
C SER A 82 1.06 -21.99 -20.14
N THR A 83 1.18 -22.45 -21.40
CA THR A 83 1.70 -23.78 -21.69
C THR A 83 3.20 -23.91 -21.44
N GLY A 84 3.97 -22.82 -21.59
CA GLY A 84 5.41 -22.79 -21.28
C GLY A 84 5.72 -23.00 -19.80
N ASP A 85 4.74 -22.78 -18.93
CA ASP A 85 4.88 -22.85 -17.47
C ASP A 85 4.76 -24.29 -16.93
N ALA A 86 4.56 -25.32 -17.77
CA ALA A 86 4.29 -26.68 -17.31
C ALA A 86 5.28 -27.19 -16.25
N PRO A 87 6.62 -27.02 -16.38
CA PRO A 87 7.56 -27.48 -15.35
C PRO A 87 7.45 -26.70 -14.03
N PHE A 88 6.95 -25.48 -14.07
CA PHE A 88 6.65 -24.67 -12.90
C PHE A 88 5.49 -25.27 -12.11
N TYR A 89 4.40 -25.69 -12.79
CA TYR A 89 3.24 -26.29 -12.12
C TYR A 89 3.53 -27.70 -11.61
N ASP A 90 4.30 -28.50 -12.37
CA ASP A 90 4.71 -29.84 -11.97
C ASP A 90 5.48 -29.82 -10.65
N ALA A 91 6.41 -28.89 -10.50
CA ALA A 91 7.19 -28.72 -9.28
C ALA A 91 6.37 -28.43 -8.01
N LEU A 92 5.18 -27.85 -8.15
CA LEU A 92 4.32 -27.53 -7.00
C LEU A 92 3.69 -28.75 -6.35
N VAL A 93 3.62 -29.88 -7.05
CA VAL A 93 3.15 -31.15 -6.46
C VAL A 93 4.02 -31.53 -5.26
N ASP A 94 5.32 -31.26 -5.34
CA ASP A 94 6.30 -31.56 -4.29
C ASP A 94 6.54 -30.38 -3.32
N VAL A 95 5.84 -29.26 -3.50
CA VAL A 95 5.97 -28.05 -2.66
C VAL A 95 4.59 -27.55 -2.22
N PRO A 96 3.85 -28.34 -1.41
CA PRO A 96 2.48 -28.05 -1.00
C PRO A 96 2.34 -26.83 -0.09
N GLU A 97 3.45 -26.28 0.42
CA GLU A 97 3.46 -25.08 1.26
C GLU A 97 3.16 -23.80 0.45
N ILE A 98 3.31 -23.85 -0.88
CA ILE A 98 2.97 -22.73 -1.75
C ILE A 98 1.61 -22.99 -2.39
N THR A 99 0.68 -22.06 -2.17
CA THR A 99 -0.67 -22.12 -2.73
C THR A 99 -0.78 -21.26 -3.98
N LEU A 100 -1.29 -21.83 -5.08
CA LEU A 100 -1.59 -21.08 -6.30
C LEU A 100 -2.94 -20.38 -6.23
N ILE A 101 -2.95 -19.08 -6.47
CA ILE A 101 -4.15 -18.26 -6.58
C ILE A 101 -4.34 -17.82 -8.03
N LYS A 102 -5.27 -18.46 -8.73
CA LYS A 102 -5.54 -18.19 -10.14
C LYS A 102 -6.31 -16.90 -10.32
N GLY A 103 -5.76 -16.01 -11.14
CA GLY A 103 -6.49 -14.94 -11.80
C GLY A 103 -6.76 -15.30 -13.26
N VAL A 104 -7.77 -14.70 -13.86
CA VAL A 104 -8.14 -14.93 -15.27
C VAL A 104 -7.88 -13.70 -16.15
N GLN A 105 -7.09 -12.76 -15.62
CA GLN A 105 -6.59 -11.57 -16.30
C GLN A 105 -5.30 -11.13 -15.61
N GLU A 106 -4.24 -10.82 -16.36
CA GLU A 106 -2.89 -10.62 -15.84
C GLU A 106 -2.76 -9.39 -14.93
N GLY A 107 -3.43 -8.29 -15.26
CA GLY A 107 -3.48 -7.10 -14.38
C GLY A 107 -4.10 -7.43 -13.02
N ALA A 108 -5.16 -8.25 -13.01
CA ALA A 108 -5.78 -8.70 -11.76
C ALA A 108 -4.82 -9.58 -10.94
N VAL A 109 -4.01 -10.42 -11.59
CA VAL A 109 -2.98 -11.24 -10.93
C VAL A 109 -1.96 -10.34 -10.23
N VAL A 110 -1.45 -9.32 -10.92
CA VAL A 110 -0.49 -8.35 -10.35
C VAL A 110 -1.14 -7.56 -9.21
N ALA A 111 -2.39 -7.10 -9.37
CA ALA A 111 -3.10 -6.36 -8.32
C ALA A 111 -3.38 -7.22 -7.07
N MET A 112 -3.68 -8.51 -7.22
CA MET A 112 -3.80 -9.44 -6.08
C MET A 112 -2.47 -9.58 -5.34
N ALA A 113 -1.35 -9.75 -6.06
CA ALA A 113 -0.01 -9.82 -5.47
C ALA A 113 0.36 -8.51 -4.75
N ASP A 114 0.04 -7.37 -5.35
CA ASP A 114 0.25 -6.04 -4.76
C ASP A 114 -0.55 -5.87 -3.46
N GLY A 115 -1.85 -6.14 -3.47
CA GLY A 115 -2.70 -6.05 -2.29
C GLY A 115 -2.26 -6.97 -1.15
N TYR A 116 -1.76 -8.17 -1.48
CA TYR A 116 -1.16 -9.09 -0.51
C TYR A 116 0.11 -8.51 0.11
N ALA A 117 1.02 -7.97 -0.71
CA ALA A 117 2.29 -7.42 -0.24
C ALA A 117 2.09 -6.22 0.69
N ARG A 118 1.14 -5.33 0.41
CA ARG A 118 0.83 -4.14 1.24
C ARG A 118 0.49 -4.49 2.69
N LEU A 119 -0.14 -5.64 2.93
CA LEU A 119 -0.69 -5.99 4.24
C LEU A 119 0.04 -7.14 4.94
N SER A 120 0.69 -8.02 4.19
CA SER A 120 1.44 -9.15 4.77
C SER A 120 2.83 -8.76 5.27
N GLY A 121 3.41 -7.67 4.74
CA GLY A 121 4.84 -7.35 4.92
C GLY A 121 5.78 -8.33 4.21
N LYS A 122 5.24 -9.21 3.34
CA LYS A 122 5.96 -10.19 2.52
C LYS A 122 5.99 -9.75 1.06
N HIS A 123 6.74 -10.47 0.23
CA HIS A 123 6.70 -10.26 -1.22
C HIS A 123 5.36 -10.70 -1.80
N GLY A 124 4.79 -9.89 -2.70
CA GLY A 124 3.77 -10.36 -3.61
C GLY A 124 4.44 -11.07 -4.79
N VAL A 125 4.07 -12.32 -5.06
CA VAL A 125 4.63 -13.08 -6.18
C VAL A 125 3.54 -13.26 -7.24
N ALA A 126 3.76 -12.65 -8.40
CA ALA A 126 2.89 -12.75 -9.57
C ALA A 126 3.61 -13.55 -10.67
N HIS A 127 2.92 -14.52 -11.26
CA HIS A 127 3.40 -15.28 -12.42
C HIS A 127 2.34 -15.23 -13.52
N ILE A 128 2.70 -14.71 -14.68
CA ILE A 128 1.77 -14.52 -15.80
C ILE A 128 2.32 -15.08 -17.10
N ALA A 129 1.44 -15.32 -18.05
CA ALA A 129 1.83 -15.73 -19.39
C ALA A 129 2.73 -14.67 -20.04
N ASN A 130 3.75 -15.09 -20.79
CA ASN A 130 4.67 -14.18 -21.48
C ASN A 130 3.93 -13.16 -22.35
N VAL A 131 3.00 -13.62 -23.18
CA VAL A 131 2.17 -12.76 -24.04
C VAL A 131 1.27 -11.79 -23.26
N GLY A 132 0.96 -12.08 -21.99
CA GLY A 132 0.15 -11.25 -21.11
C GLY A 132 0.93 -10.14 -20.39
N LEU A 133 2.25 -10.05 -20.59
CA LEU A 133 3.10 -9.08 -19.92
C LEU A 133 2.58 -7.64 -20.02
N PRO A 134 2.15 -7.12 -21.21
CA PRO A 134 1.59 -5.78 -21.33
C PRO A 134 0.34 -5.54 -20.46
N ASN A 135 -0.52 -6.56 -20.29
CA ASN A 135 -1.70 -6.47 -19.43
C ASN A 135 -1.31 -6.34 -17.95
N GLY A 136 -0.27 -7.08 -17.52
CA GLY A 136 0.26 -7.03 -16.16
C GLY A 136 0.92 -5.69 -15.82
N MET A 137 1.56 -5.05 -16.80
CA MET A 137 2.28 -3.78 -16.63
C MET A 137 1.37 -2.68 -16.08
N THR A 138 0.11 -2.63 -16.47
CA THR A 138 -0.84 -1.62 -16.03
C THR A 138 -0.90 -1.53 -14.50
N GLN A 139 -1.03 -2.67 -13.82
CA GLN A 139 -1.10 -2.69 -12.36
C GLN A 139 0.28 -2.67 -11.69
N LEU A 140 1.32 -3.11 -12.40
CA LEU A 140 2.69 -3.03 -11.90
C LEU A 140 3.17 -1.58 -11.70
N VAL A 141 2.65 -0.63 -12.49
CA VAL A 141 2.92 0.81 -12.29
C VAL A 141 2.41 1.29 -10.92
N ASN A 142 1.27 0.77 -10.41
CA ASN A 142 0.82 1.06 -9.05
C ASN A 142 1.88 0.59 -8.03
N SER A 143 2.34 -0.66 -8.15
CA SER A 143 3.39 -1.20 -7.27
C SER A 143 4.70 -0.41 -7.35
N TRP A 144 5.08 0.02 -8.57
CA TRP A 144 6.28 0.82 -8.81
C TRP A 144 6.24 2.17 -8.09
N LYS A 145 5.16 2.91 -8.27
CA LYS A 145 5.00 4.25 -7.69
C LYS A 145 4.84 4.22 -6.17
N ASP A 146 4.22 3.17 -5.65
CA ASP A 146 3.93 3.01 -4.22
C ASP A 146 5.03 2.22 -3.48
N HIS A 147 6.11 1.86 -4.18
CA HIS A 147 7.23 1.11 -3.61
C HIS A 147 6.82 -0.25 -3.00
N ILE A 148 5.89 -0.97 -3.63
CA ILE A 148 5.41 -2.27 -3.15
C ILE A 148 6.30 -3.41 -3.68
N PRO A 149 6.81 -4.31 -2.82
CA PRO A 149 7.74 -5.37 -3.22
C PRO A 149 7.00 -6.52 -3.92
N VAL A 150 6.80 -6.40 -5.23
CA VAL A 150 6.21 -7.43 -6.08
C VAL A 150 7.31 -8.08 -6.93
N LEU A 151 7.37 -9.41 -6.92
CA LEU A 151 8.13 -10.21 -7.89
C LEU A 151 7.17 -10.62 -9.01
N LEU A 152 7.34 -10.04 -10.19
CA LEU A 152 6.65 -10.46 -11.41
C LEU A 152 7.54 -11.42 -12.19
N THR A 153 7.00 -12.57 -12.57
CA THR A 153 7.72 -13.55 -13.38
C THR A 153 6.92 -14.01 -14.59
N VAL A 154 7.63 -14.39 -15.63
CA VAL A 154 7.08 -15.05 -16.84
C VAL A 154 7.96 -16.25 -17.19
N ALA A 155 7.37 -17.27 -17.81
CA ALA A 155 8.15 -18.24 -18.57
C ALA A 155 8.33 -17.71 -19.99
N ALA A 156 9.55 -17.33 -20.33
CA ALA A 156 9.91 -16.92 -21.67
C ALA A 156 10.05 -18.12 -22.61
N PHE A 157 10.05 -17.87 -23.90
CA PHE A 157 10.40 -18.92 -24.86
C PHE A 157 11.81 -19.44 -24.65
N GLY A 158 11.98 -20.74 -24.91
CA GLY A 158 13.24 -21.43 -24.68
C GLY A 158 14.40 -20.84 -25.49
N THR A 159 15.59 -20.91 -24.95
CA THR A 159 16.83 -20.42 -25.57
C THR A 159 17.09 -21.04 -26.94
N GLU A 160 16.52 -22.22 -27.24
CA GLU A 160 16.64 -22.94 -28.51
C GLU A 160 15.92 -22.25 -29.67
N VAL A 161 14.92 -21.41 -29.38
CA VAL A 161 14.12 -20.70 -30.36
C VAL A 161 14.35 -19.18 -30.31
N ALA A 162 15.28 -18.73 -29.50
CA ALA A 162 15.63 -17.31 -29.39
C ALA A 162 16.00 -16.72 -30.74
N GLY A 163 15.43 -15.57 -31.10
CA GLY A 163 15.64 -14.89 -32.38
C GLY A 163 14.89 -15.48 -33.58
N ARG A 164 13.92 -16.39 -33.34
CA ARG A 164 13.11 -17.00 -34.43
C ARG A 164 11.74 -16.37 -34.63
N ASP A 165 11.50 -15.18 -34.09
CA ASP A 165 10.23 -14.44 -34.23
C ASP A 165 8.99 -15.29 -33.91
N ASN A 166 8.88 -15.75 -32.65
CA ASN A 166 7.72 -16.52 -32.21
C ASN A 166 6.52 -15.61 -32.02
N ALA A 167 5.32 -16.08 -32.41
CA ALA A 167 4.09 -15.29 -32.43
C ALA A 167 3.66 -14.69 -31.07
N GLN A 168 4.16 -15.18 -29.95
CA GLN A 168 3.84 -14.73 -28.59
C GLN A 168 5.09 -14.28 -27.82
N ASP A 169 6.17 -13.98 -28.52
CA ASP A 169 7.40 -13.48 -27.91
C ASP A 169 7.50 -11.95 -28.06
N TYR A 170 8.32 -11.36 -27.23
CA TYR A 170 8.64 -9.94 -27.29
C TYR A 170 10.14 -9.76 -27.34
N ASP A 171 10.60 -9.09 -28.37
CA ASP A 171 11.96 -8.58 -28.38
C ASP A 171 12.15 -7.59 -27.24
N HIS A 172 13.26 -7.72 -26.54
CA HIS A 172 13.64 -6.74 -25.51
C HIS A 172 12.63 -6.56 -24.36
N GLN A 173 12.14 -7.65 -23.75
CA GLN A 173 11.28 -7.61 -22.53
C GLN A 173 11.87 -6.71 -21.44
N GLU A 174 13.19 -6.69 -21.30
CA GLU A 174 13.91 -5.82 -20.37
C GLU A 174 13.61 -4.34 -20.62
N SER A 175 13.54 -3.91 -21.87
CA SER A 175 13.21 -2.53 -22.22
C SER A 175 11.78 -2.13 -21.85
N MET A 176 10.84 -3.08 -21.89
CA MET A 176 9.47 -2.86 -21.42
C MET A 176 9.41 -2.71 -19.91
N MET A 177 10.20 -3.49 -19.16
CA MET A 177 10.13 -3.59 -17.71
C MET A 177 11.01 -2.58 -16.98
N GLN A 178 12.11 -2.15 -17.61
CA GLN A 178 13.09 -1.21 -17.03
C GLN A 178 12.47 0.05 -16.41
N PRO A 179 11.52 0.76 -17.04
CA PRO A 179 10.98 2.00 -16.49
C PRO A 179 10.07 1.82 -15.28
N ILE A 180 9.59 0.62 -15.01
CA ILE A 180 8.59 0.31 -13.97
C ILE A 180 9.02 -0.77 -12.98
N THR A 181 10.31 -1.13 -12.97
CA THR A 181 10.87 -2.08 -12.00
C THR A 181 12.19 -1.58 -11.43
N LYS A 182 12.51 -2.01 -10.23
CA LYS A 182 13.81 -1.71 -9.60
C LYS A 182 14.95 -2.53 -10.18
N TRP A 183 14.62 -3.70 -10.66
CA TRP A 183 15.57 -4.66 -11.17
C TRP A 183 14.84 -5.66 -12.07
N PHE A 184 15.51 -6.10 -13.10
CA PHE A 184 15.03 -7.12 -14.02
C PHE A 184 16.17 -8.06 -14.39
N TRP A 185 15.82 -9.29 -14.73
CA TRP A 185 16.79 -10.28 -15.17
C TRP A 185 16.15 -11.33 -16.08
N LEU A 186 16.90 -11.81 -17.05
CA LEU A 186 16.61 -13.00 -17.81
C LEU A 186 17.51 -14.14 -17.28
N ALA A 187 16.94 -15.23 -16.84
CA ALA A 187 17.71 -16.39 -16.36
C ALA A 187 18.52 -17.01 -17.51
N GLU A 188 19.79 -17.29 -17.29
CA GLU A 188 20.73 -17.77 -18.31
C GLU A 188 21.12 -19.25 -18.13
N SER A 189 20.85 -19.81 -16.94
CA SER A 189 21.16 -21.20 -16.63
C SER A 189 20.22 -21.79 -15.59
N THR A 190 19.92 -23.06 -15.71
CA THR A 190 19.08 -23.80 -14.76
C THR A 190 19.65 -23.77 -13.33
N ALA A 191 20.96 -23.99 -13.19
CA ALA A 191 21.61 -23.95 -11.88
C ALA A 191 21.63 -22.55 -11.25
N GLY A 192 21.53 -21.49 -12.06
CA GLY A 192 21.49 -20.09 -11.60
C GLY A 192 20.10 -19.63 -11.11
N ILE A 193 19.03 -20.39 -11.39
CA ILE A 193 17.66 -19.97 -11.05
C ILE A 193 17.47 -19.61 -9.57
N PRO A 194 17.93 -20.39 -8.57
CA PRO A 194 17.81 -20.01 -7.16
C PRO A 194 18.52 -18.69 -6.84
N ASP A 195 19.71 -18.48 -7.41
CA ASP A 195 20.49 -17.27 -7.16
C ASP A 195 19.81 -16.02 -7.72
N VAL A 196 19.32 -16.05 -8.96
CA VAL A 196 18.63 -14.89 -9.54
C VAL A 196 17.30 -14.62 -8.84
N THR A 197 16.58 -15.68 -8.42
CA THR A 197 15.35 -15.57 -7.63
C THR A 197 15.60 -14.92 -6.27
N ARG A 198 16.61 -15.38 -5.55
CA ARG A 198 17.06 -14.81 -4.28
C ARG A 198 17.44 -13.33 -4.43
N ARG A 199 18.18 -12.99 -5.49
CA ARG A 199 18.56 -11.60 -5.79
C ARG A 199 17.35 -10.74 -6.11
N ALA A 200 16.40 -11.23 -6.90
CA ALA A 200 15.15 -10.54 -7.20
C ALA A 200 14.39 -10.18 -5.92
N LEU A 201 14.16 -11.16 -5.03
CA LEU A 201 13.48 -10.95 -3.75
C LEU A 201 14.22 -9.93 -2.86
N LYS A 202 15.56 -10.02 -2.81
CA LYS A 202 16.37 -9.05 -2.08
C LYS A 202 16.20 -7.63 -2.64
N PHE A 203 16.27 -7.45 -3.95
CA PHE A 203 16.10 -6.14 -4.57
C PHE A 203 14.69 -5.58 -4.32
N ALA A 204 13.66 -6.42 -4.42
CA ALA A 204 12.29 -6.00 -4.14
C ALA A 204 12.12 -5.44 -2.72
N SER A 205 12.72 -6.08 -1.73
CA SER A 205 12.60 -5.71 -0.31
C SER A 205 13.62 -4.69 0.20
N THR A 206 14.68 -4.39 -0.58
CA THR A 206 15.66 -3.35 -0.21
C THR A 206 15.06 -1.95 -0.41
N PRO A 207 15.10 -1.06 0.60
CA PRO A 207 14.60 0.31 0.45
C PRO A 207 15.39 1.15 -0.58
N PRO A 208 14.69 1.99 -1.35
CA PRO A 208 13.23 2.03 -1.51
C PRO A 208 12.74 0.71 -2.11
N THR A 209 11.76 0.07 -1.44
CA THR A 209 11.19 -1.19 -1.91
C THR A 209 10.49 -1.00 -3.27
N GLY A 210 10.16 -2.07 -3.97
CA GLY A 210 9.45 -1.92 -5.25
C GLY A 210 9.46 -3.20 -6.09
N PRO A 211 8.74 -3.21 -7.21
CA PRO A 211 8.64 -4.39 -8.05
C PRO A 211 9.94 -4.72 -8.77
N VAL A 212 10.11 -6.01 -9.01
CA VAL A 212 11.19 -6.59 -9.79
C VAL A 212 10.62 -7.57 -10.81
N PHE A 213 11.34 -7.79 -11.89
CA PHE A 213 10.94 -8.68 -12.97
C PHE A 213 11.99 -9.78 -13.20
N LEU A 214 11.53 -11.02 -13.31
CA LEU A 214 12.37 -12.17 -13.62
C LEU A 214 11.72 -12.97 -14.75
N SER A 215 12.41 -13.04 -15.89
CA SER A 215 12.04 -13.87 -17.03
C SER A 215 12.85 -15.16 -17.00
N ILE A 216 12.18 -16.33 -17.09
CA ILE A 216 12.85 -17.63 -17.03
C ILE A 216 12.49 -18.41 -18.30
N PRO A 217 13.44 -18.70 -19.21
CA PRO A 217 13.19 -19.52 -20.39
C PRO A 217 12.64 -20.90 -20.04
N ASP A 218 11.65 -21.39 -20.79
CA ASP A 218 10.93 -22.62 -20.50
C ASP A 218 11.82 -23.87 -20.59
N ASP A 219 12.82 -23.87 -21.46
CA ASP A 219 13.81 -24.94 -21.55
C ASP A 219 14.69 -25.00 -20.29
N LEU A 220 15.03 -23.87 -19.69
CA LEU A 220 15.75 -23.84 -18.42
C LEU A 220 14.88 -24.33 -17.25
N LEU A 221 13.55 -24.10 -17.30
CA LEU A 221 12.63 -24.65 -16.33
C LEU A 221 12.52 -26.19 -16.41
N ARG A 222 12.70 -26.77 -17.60
CA ARG A 222 12.64 -28.23 -17.85
C ARG A 222 13.94 -28.96 -17.55
N ARG A 223 15.10 -28.33 -17.80
CA ARG A 223 16.42 -28.96 -17.60
C ARG A 223 16.66 -29.25 -16.12
N GLU A 224 17.33 -30.36 -15.84
CA GLU A 224 17.80 -30.74 -14.50
C GLU A 224 19.15 -30.08 -14.18
N ALA A 225 19.30 -29.68 -12.93
CA ALA A 225 20.58 -29.23 -12.37
C ALA A 225 20.63 -29.49 -10.86
N THR A 226 21.84 -29.41 -10.32
CA THR A 226 22.05 -29.27 -8.87
C THR A 226 22.44 -27.85 -8.58
N ALA A 227 21.73 -27.20 -7.63
CA ALA A 227 21.97 -25.82 -7.26
C ALA A 227 21.77 -25.60 -5.75
N GLN A 228 22.38 -24.55 -5.25
CA GLN A 228 22.20 -24.14 -3.85
C GLN A 228 20.92 -23.33 -3.69
N VAL A 229 20.12 -23.70 -2.69
CA VAL A 229 18.94 -22.98 -2.23
C VAL A 229 19.25 -22.34 -0.88
N TYR A 230 18.90 -21.08 -0.73
CA TYR A 230 19.29 -20.22 0.40
C TYR A 230 18.09 -19.84 1.26
N ASP A 231 18.23 -19.97 2.59
CA ASP A 231 17.27 -19.43 3.55
C ASP A 231 17.22 -17.88 3.46
N SER A 232 16.03 -17.32 3.56
CA SER A 232 15.81 -15.86 3.50
C SER A 232 16.63 -15.06 4.51
N LYS A 233 16.96 -15.64 5.66
CA LYS A 233 17.80 -15.02 6.70
C LYS A 233 19.20 -14.65 6.21
N LEU A 234 19.69 -15.31 5.16
CA LEU A 234 21.01 -15.05 4.61
C LEU A 234 21.04 -13.85 3.66
N PHE A 235 19.91 -13.47 3.08
CA PHE A 235 19.86 -12.38 2.10
C PHE A 235 18.85 -11.28 2.42
N ASN A 236 17.86 -11.56 3.25
CA ASN A 236 16.88 -10.56 3.65
C ASN A 236 17.37 -9.80 4.90
N VAL A 237 18.31 -8.89 4.68
CA VAL A 237 18.97 -8.13 5.74
C VAL A 237 18.11 -6.90 6.07
N ALA A 238 17.71 -6.77 7.33
CA ALA A 238 16.98 -5.60 7.80
C ALA A 238 17.84 -4.32 7.70
N MET A 239 17.37 -3.34 6.95
CA MET A 239 18.01 -2.05 6.80
C MET A 239 17.58 -1.11 7.96
N LYS A 240 18.36 -1.09 9.03
CA LYS A 240 18.13 -0.26 10.22
C LYS A 240 18.99 1.01 10.14
N ILE A 241 18.59 1.93 9.25
CA ILE A 241 19.29 3.21 9.07
C ILE A 241 18.77 4.18 10.13
N ARG A 242 19.68 4.84 10.85
CA ARG A 242 19.36 5.94 11.76
C ARG A 242 19.91 7.25 11.19
N PRO A 243 19.23 8.39 11.42
CA PRO A 243 19.74 9.68 11.00
C PRO A 243 20.98 10.06 11.82
N ASP A 244 21.73 11.03 11.34
CA ASP A 244 22.85 11.59 12.10
C ASP A 244 22.35 12.22 13.41
N HIS A 245 23.12 12.05 14.48
CA HIS A 245 22.73 12.53 15.80
C HIS A 245 22.64 14.06 15.86
N SER A 246 23.51 14.77 15.16
CA SER A 246 23.50 16.24 15.12
C SER A 246 22.25 16.76 14.41
N ASP A 247 21.79 16.08 13.36
CA ASP A 247 20.54 16.42 12.65
C ASP A 247 19.33 16.18 13.55
N VAL A 248 19.32 15.06 14.29
CA VAL A 248 18.24 14.77 15.26
C VAL A 248 18.16 15.84 16.33
N GLU A 249 19.31 16.25 16.89
CA GLU A 249 19.35 17.33 17.91
C GLU A 249 18.89 18.66 17.33
N ALA A 250 19.34 19.01 16.12
CA ALA A 250 18.92 20.24 15.44
C ALA A 250 17.40 20.28 15.22
N VAL A 251 16.83 19.18 14.70
CA VAL A 251 15.38 19.06 14.48
C VAL A 251 14.62 19.10 15.80
N ALA A 252 15.08 18.39 16.83
CA ALA A 252 14.45 18.41 18.15
C ALA A 252 14.38 19.84 18.71
N LYS A 253 15.48 20.59 18.63
CA LYS A 253 15.54 21.99 19.03
C LYS A 253 14.58 22.86 18.22
N MET A 254 14.60 22.75 16.88
CA MET A 254 13.68 23.50 16.01
C MET A 254 12.22 23.24 16.36
N LEU A 255 11.85 21.97 16.60
CA LEU A 255 10.47 21.59 16.96
C LEU A 255 10.06 22.10 18.36
N ILE A 256 10.99 22.16 19.34
CA ILE A 256 10.72 22.72 20.67
C ILE A 256 10.52 24.24 20.57
N GLU A 257 11.33 24.95 19.79
CA GLU A 257 11.33 26.42 19.66
C GLU A 257 10.27 26.94 18.69
N ALA A 258 9.75 26.13 17.77
CA ALA A 258 8.75 26.53 16.80
C ALA A 258 7.50 27.10 17.46
N LYS A 259 6.91 28.15 16.84
CA LYS A 259 5.65 28.76 17.31
C LYS A 259 4.42 28.09 16.69
N ASN A 260 4.50 27.74 15.41
CA ASN A 260 3.43 27.12 14.64
C ASN A 260 3.95 25.98 13.77
N PRO A 261 4.46 24.87 14.36
CA PRO A 261 4.93 23.72 13.58
C PRO A 261 3.76 22.97 12.93
N LEU A 262 4.05 22.29 11.81
CA LEU A 262 3.13 21.38 11.12
C LEU A 262 3.84 20.08 10.78
N LEU A 263 3.21 18.93 11.04
CA LEU A 263 3.64 17.64 10.52
C LEU A 263 2.84 17.29 9.26
N SER A 264 3.53 16.82 8.21
CA SER A 264 2.93 16.08 7.11
C SER A 264 3.33 14.62 7.20
N VAL A 265 2.37 13.71 6.96
CA VAL A 265 2.54 12.27 7.17
C VAL A 265 2.22 11.49 5.90
N GLY A 266 3.03 10.48 5.60
CA GLY A 266 2.87 9.66 4.40
C GLY A 266 3.22 8.18 4.57
N ASP A 267 3.22 7.44 3.48
CA ASP A 267 3.22 5.98 3.43
C ASP A 267 4.44 5.31 4.06
N GLU A 268 5.60 5.98 4.06
CA GLU A 268 6.80 5.39 4.67
C GLU A 268 6.63 5.15 6.17
N ILE A 269 5.68 5.84 6.83
CA ILE A 269 5.30 5.57 8.23
C ILE A 269 4.69 4.18 8.33
N THR A 270 3.73 3.85 7.46
CA THR A 270 3.11 2.52 7.40
C THR A 270 4.12 1.45 7.00
N MET A 271 4.97 1.71 6.02
CA MET A 271 6.03 0.80 5.58
C MET A 271 7.02 0.46 6.71
N CYS A 272 7.28 1.41 7.62
CA CYS A 272 8.17 1.24 8.76
C CYS A 272 7.44 0.84 10.05
N GLN A 273 6.11 0.73 10.04
CA GLN A 273 5.27 0.47 11.22
C GLN A 273 5.54 1.49 12.36
N ALA A 274 5.57 2.78 11.98
CA ALA A 274 5.96 3.90 12.85
C ALA A 274 4.78 4.74 13.33
N GLU A 275 3.53 4.26 13.14
CA GLU A 275 2.31 5.02 13.43
C GLU A 275 2.27 5.49 14.89
N LYS A 276 2.66 4.61 15.82
CA LYS A 276 2.64 4.91 17.26
C LYS A 276 3.65 5.99 17.64
N GLU A 277 4.86 5.90 17.09
CA GLU A 277 5.93 6.85 17.34
C GLU A 277 5.58 8.24 16.77
N VAL A 278 4.94 8.29 15.59
CA VAL A 278 4.53 9.57 15.00
C VAL A 278 3.37 10.21 15.78
N VAL A 279 2.42 9.42 16.26
CA VAL A 279 1.36 9.91 17.17
C VAL A 279 1.97 10.44 18.47
N GLU A 280 2.91 9.71 19.08
CA GLU A 280 3.61 10.14 20.30
C GLU A 280 4.33 11.46 20.09
N LEU A 281 5.07 11.63 18.98
CA LEU A 281 5.77 12.88 18.67
C LEU A 281 4.80 14.06 18.54
N ALA A 282 3.69 13.86 17.79
CA ALA A 282 2.68 14.88 17.59
C ALA A 282 2.04 15.32 18.92
N GLU A 283 1.68 14.37 19.77
CA GLU A 283 1.04 14.61 21.07
C GLU A 283 2.01 15.23 22.08
N LEU A 284 3.29 14.78 22.09
CA LEU A 284 4.33 15.28 22.98
C LEU A 284 4.56 16.78 22.84
N LEU A 285 4.43 17.31 21.61
CA LEU A 285 4.69 18.71 21.27
C LEU A 285 3.42 19.48 20.84
N GLY A 286 2.24 18.85 20.84
CA GLY A 286 0.98 19.47 20.42
C GLY A 286 0.99 19.91 18.95
N ILE A 287 1.70 19.19 18.07
CA ILE A 287 1.88 19.60 16.69
C ILE A 287 0.68 19.18 15.85
N PRO A 288 0.04 20.11 15.11
CA PRO A 288 -0.98 19.78 14.13
C PRO A 288 -0.45 18.82 13.06
N VAL A 289 -1.26 17.84 12.66
CA VAL A 289 -0.90 16.84 11.67
C VAL A 289 -1.78 16.99 10.42
N SER A 290 -1.15 17.15 9.27
CA SER A 290 -1.81 17.09 7.98
C SER A 290 -1.64 15.70 7.39
N GLY A 291 -2.73 15.12 6.93
CA GLY A 291 -2.67 14.02 5.97
C GLY A 291 -2.18 14.52 4.63
N GLN A 292 -2.19 13.64 3.67
CA GLN A 292 -1.71 13.87 2.32
C GLN A 292 -2.20 15.18 1.69
N VAL A 293 -1.27 15.91 1.08
CA VAL A 293 -1.55 17.05 0.19
C VAL A 293 -1.40 16.60 -1.26
N GLY A 294 -2.45 16.04 -1.85
CA GLY A 294 -2.45 15.61 -3.26
C GLY A 294 -2.49 14.10 -3.47
N GLN A 295 -2.30 13.64 -4.72
CA GLN A 295 -2.14 12.24 -5.07
C GLN A 295 -0.72 11.77 -4.71
N GLY A 296 -0.55 10.52 -4.27
CA GLY A 296 0.76 9.95 -4.06
C GLY A 296 0.93 9.07 -2.83
N ASN A 297 -0.03 9.04 -1.91
CA ASN A 297 -0.01 8.13 -0.76
C ASN A 297 -1.12 7.08 -0.87
N TRP A 298 -0.79 5.85 -0.54
CA TRP A 298 -1.69 4.71 -0.59
C TRP A 298 -2.24 4.30 0.78
N SER A 299 -1.76 4.88 1.87
CA SER A 299 -2.19 4.60 3.25
C SER A 299 -2.63 5.85 4.00
N LYS A 300 -3.22 5.66 5.17
CA LYS A 300 -3.54 6.72 6.13
C LYS A 300 -2.86 6.40 7.46
N PRO A 301 -1.58 6.79 7.61
CA PRO A 301 -0.74 6.33 8.72
C PRO A 301 -1.03 7.02 10.05
N PHE A 302 -1.84 8.08 10.07
CA PHE A 302 -2.19 8.82 11.29
C PHE A 302 -3.69 8.71 11.58
N PRO A 303 -4.10 8.50 12.85
CA PRO A 303 -5.50 8.37 13.20
C PRO A 303 -6.31 9.63 12.87
N THR A 304 -7.27 9.51 11.96
CA THR A 304 -8.02 10.67 11.45
C THR A 304 -9.02 11.26 12.47
N ARG A 305 -9.25 10.58 13.59
CA ARG A 305 -10.03 11.08 14.74
C ARG A 305 -9.16 11.66 15.85
N ASN A 306 -7.84 11.64 15.70
CA ASN A 306 -6.94 12.30 16.64
C ASN A 306 -7.22 13.82 16.66
N PRO A 307 -7.33 14.46 17.84
CA PRO A 307 -7.62 15.89 17.95
C PRO A 307 -6.59 16.82 17.30
N LEU A 308 -5.40 16.31 16.95
CA LEU A 308 -4.38 17.06 16.22
C LEU A 308 -4.46 16.87 14.70
N TYR A 309 -5.33 16.02 14.18
CA TYR A 309 -5.43 15.74 12.75
C TYR A 309 -6.30 16.74 12.01
N LEU A 310 -5.68 17.55 11.15
CA LEU A 310 -6.34 18.61 10.37
C LEU A 310 -7.03 18.12 9.08
N GLY A 311 -6.90 16.84 8.74
CA GLY A 311 -7.28 16.36 7.41
C GLY A 311 -6.23 16.70 6.36
N THR A 312 -6.66 16.76 5.10
CA THR A 312 -5.78 17.20 4.02
C THR A 312 -5.57 18.72 4.12
N TYR A 313 -4.34 19.12 4.39
CA TYR A 313 -3.97 20.53 4.43
C TYR A 313 -3.96 21.09 3.00
N VAL A 314 -5.01 21.79 2.64
CA VAL A 314 -4.99 22.67 1.48
C VAL A 314 -4.36 23.97 1.96
N ARG A 315 -3.33 24.47 1.30
CA ARG A 315 -2.55 25.71 1.53
C ARG A 315 -3.39 26.94 1.93
N SER A 316 -4.35 26.73 2.81
CA SER A 316 -5.22 27.76 3.35
C SER A 316 -4.41 28.47 4.44
N THR A 317 -4.16 29.73 4.23
CA THR A 317 -3.56 30.67 5.19
C THR A 317 -4.36 30.80 6.49
N ARG A 318 -5.44 30.05 6.67
CA ARG A 318 -6.39 30.25 7.77
C ARG A 318 -6.09 29.43 9.01
N PHE A 319 -5.38 28.29 8.89
CA PHE A 319 -5.09 27.46 10.05
C PHE A 319 -3.88 26.52 9.78
N PRO A 320 -2.97 26.36 10.75
CA PRO A 320 -2.93 26.88 12.14
C PRO A 320 -2.47 28.32 12.30
N GLY A 321 -2.38 29.08 11.25
CA GLY A 321 -1.73 30.38 11.10
C GLY A 321 -0.52 30.23 10.18
N GLN A 322 0.42 31.18 10.23
CA GLN A 322 1.65 31.07 9.46
C GLN A 322 2.51 29.95 10.07
N VAL A 323 2.71 28.89 9.31
CA VAL A 323 3.62 27.79 9.69
C VAL A 323 5.06 28.29 9.63
N ASP A 324 5.80 28.10 10.71
CA ASP A 324 7.23 28.46 10.80
C ASP A 324 8.16 27.25 10.59
N VAL A 325 7.74 26.05 11.01
CA VAL A 325 8.44 24.78 10.76
C VAL A 325 7.47 23.77 10.16
N HIS A 326 7.79 23.25 8.99
CA HIS A 326 7.07 22.19 8.33
C HIS A 326 7.91 20.93 8.33
N PHE A 327 7.53 19.92 9.10
CA PHE A 327 8.21 18.65 9.15
C PHE A 327 7.45 17.58 8.36
N ASN A 328 8.04 17.16 7.25
CA ASN A 328 7.55 16.08 6.40
C ASN A 328 8.11 14.74 6.87
N ILE A 329 7.25 13.78 7.21
CA ILE A 329 7.62 12.43 7.63
C ILE A 329 7.05 11.43 6.61
N GLY A 330 7.92 10.93 5.74
CA GLY A 330 7.61 9.82 4.83
C GLY A 330 6.54 10.10 3.77
N ASP A 331 6.20 11.37 3.50
CA ASP A 331 5.22 11.76 2.50
C ASP A 331 5.92 12.09 1.17
N GLN A 332 5.59 11.38 0.12
CA GLN A 332 6.17 11.55 -1.21
C GLN A 332 5.69 12.82 -1.93
N GLY A 333 4.50 13.32 -1.59
CA GLY A 333 3.85 14.45 -2.28
C GLY A 333 3.99 15.80 -1.57
N ALA A 334 4.37 15.82 -0.30
CA ALA A 334 4.30 17.01 0.55
C ALA A 334 5.58 17.86 0.60
N GLU A 335 6.63 17.50 -0.14
CA GLU A 335 7.84 18.35 -0.24
C GLU A 335 7.59 19.73 -0.87
N LYS A 336 6.32 20.16 -0.93
CA LYS A 336 6.00 21.54 -1.24
C LYS A 336 6.00 22.34 0.05
N ALA A 337 7.10 23.04 0.29
CA ALA A 337 7.21 23.93 1.43
C ALA A 337 5.96 24.79 1.61
N VAL A 338 5.46 24.85 2.82
CA VAL A 338 4.54 25.94 3.20
C VAL A 338 5.35 27.24 3.08
N GLN A 339 4.83 28.19 2.33
CA GLN A 339 5.57 29.42 2.05
C GLN A 339 6.04 30.11 3.35
N GLY A 340 7.35 30.33 3.47
CA GLY A 340 7.97 31.00 4.61
C GLY A 340 8.27 30.07 5.81
N ALA A 341 7.98 28.77 5.71
CA ALA A 341 8.37 27.79 6.73
C ALA A 341 9.71 27.15 6.42
N VAL A 342 10.47 26.82 7.47
CA VAL A 342 11.63 25.92 7.38
C VAL A 342 11.09 24.51 7.05
N LEU A 343 11.56 23.92 5.95
CA LEU A 343 11.16 22.58 5.53
C LEU A 343 12.16 21.53 6.01
N ILE A 344 11.72 20.67 6.91
CA ILE A 344 12.44 19.49 7.36
C ILE A 344 11.80 18.27 6.68
N SER A 345 12.60 17.33 6.17
CA SER A 345 12.08 16.09 5.58
C SER A 345 12.83 14.87 6.08
N MET A 346 12.09 13.87 6.58
CA MET A 346 12.62 12.57 6.94
C MET A 346 12.05 11.51 6.01
N ARG A 347 12.93 10.82 5.28
CA ARG A 347 12.56 9.84 4.28
C ARG A 347 13.33 8.54 4.45
N ARG A 348 12.67 7.43 4.14
CA ARG A 348 13.31 6.12 3.97
C ARG A 348 14.00 6.01 2.61
N ASP A 349 13.45 6.69 1.60
CA ASP A 349 13.97 6.75 0.25
C ASP A 349 14.91 7.94 0.07
N PRO A 350 16.25 7.72 -0.05
CA PRO A 350 17.19 8.80 -0.28
C PRO A 350 16.99 9.50 -1.62
N THR A 351 16.43 8.80 -2.63
CA THR A 351 16.20 9.38 -3.96
C THR A 351 14.95 10.24 -4.01
N GLY A 352 14.03 10.04 -3.05
CA GLY A 352 12.84 10.86 -2.87
C GLY A 352 13.09 12.16 -2.10
N LEU A 353 14.17 12.20 -1.30
CA LEU A 353 14.50 13.38 -0.50
C LEU A 353 14.95 14.55 -1.40
N ALA A 354 14.37 15.73 -1.18
CA ALA A 354 14.59 16.95 -1.96
C ALA A 354 14.33 16.83 -3.48
N ARG A 355 13.61 15.80 -3.90
CA ARG A 355 13.33 15.56 -5.34
C ARG A 355 12.33 16.56 -5.93
N VAL A 356 11.32 16.94 -5.14
CA VAL A 356 10.24 17.83 -5.61
C VAL A 356 10.50 19.27 -5.27
N SER A 357 11.05 19.53 -4.08
CA SER A 357 11.41 20.87 -3.60
C SER A 357 12.70 20.82 -2.81
N PRO A 358 13.48 21.90 -2.77
CA PRO A 358 14.58 22.02 -1.82
C PRO A 358 14.08 21.84 -0.38
N VAL A 359 14.90 21.22 0.46
CA VAL A 359 14.64 21.07 1.90
C VAL A 359 15.75 21.77 2.69
N ASP A 360 15.40 22.40 3.80
CA ASP A 360 16.38 23.08 4.66
C ASP A 360 17.19 22.07 5.48
N LEU A 361 16.53 20.97 5.90
CA LEU A 361 17.20 19.85 6.58
C LEU A 361 16.57 18.52 6.14
N GLY A 362 17.40 17.63 5.61
CA GLY A 362 16.97 16.31 5.11
C GLY A 362 17.60 15.18 5.93
N MET A 363 16.81 14.21 6.33
CA MET A 363 17.25 13.01 7.04
C MET A 363 16.84 11.74 6.29
N VAL A 364 17.80 10.84 6.06
CA VAL A 364 17.52 9.50 5.56
C VAL A 364 17.50 8.51 6.72
N ALA A 365 16.36 7.87 6.97
CA ALA A 365 16.20 6.96 8.10
C ALA A 365 15.08 5.92 7.87
N ASP A 366 15.16 4.80 8.57
CA ASP A 366 13.98 4.05 8.95
C ASP A 366 13.10 4.96 9.82
N ILE A 367 11.88 5.23 9.37
CA ILE A 367 11.02 6.26 10.00
C ILE A 367 10.78 5.94 11.47
N LYS A 368 10.56 4.67 11.82
CA LYS A 368 10.34 4.27 13.22
C LYS A 368 11.55 4.60 14.10
N LEU A 369 12.73 4.29 13.62
CA LEU A 369 13.96 4.52 14.37
C LEU A 369 14.30 6.02 14.45
N GLY A 370 14.13 6.75 13.35
CA GLY A 370 14.41 8.19 13.30
C GLY A 370 13.45 8.99 14.20
N VAL A 371 12.15 8.67 14.17
CA VAL A 371 11.17 9.33 15.05
C VAL A 371 11.39 8.95 16.52
N ALA A 372 11.77 7.70 16.82
CA ALA A 372 12.09 7.29 18.19
C ALA A 372 13.33 8.05 18.74
N ASP A 373 14.37 8.23 17.91
CA ASP A 373 15.54 9.02 18.29
C ASP A 373 15.19 10.51 18.52
N LEU A 374 14.31 11.05 17.66
CA LEU A 374 13.82 12.42 17.80
C LEU A 374 13.00 12.61 19.09
N ILE A 375 12.11 11.68 19.44
CA ILE A 375 11.37 11.70 20.70
C ILE A 375 12.32 11.67 21.90
N ALA A 376 13.36 10.84 21.84
CA ALA A 376 14.37 10.76 22.89
C ALA A 376 15.14 12.08 23.04
N ALA A 377 15.55 12.71 21.93
CA ALA A 377 16.22 14.01 21.92
C ALA A 377 15.32 15.12 22.50
N VAL A 378 14.05 15.21 22.07
CA VAL A 378 13.08 16.16 22.61
C VAL A 378 12.92 16.01 24.13
N LYS A 379 12.77 14.76 24.61
CA LYS A 379 12.64 14.48 26.06
C LYS A 379 13.93 14.79 26.84
N SER A 380 15.10 14.78 26.21
CA SER A 380 16.37 15.13 26.86
C SER A 380 16.61 16.63 26.92
N MET A 381 16.04 17.41 25.98
CA MET A 381 16.29 18.86 25.85
C MET A 381 15.32 19.73 26.67
N ALA A 382 14.17 19.18 27.08
CA ALA A 382 13.17 19.94 27.82
C ALA A 382 12.56 19.12 28.95
N THR A 383 12.18 19.81 30.05
CA THR A 383 11.49 19.16 31.19
C THR A 383 10.10 18.72 30.80
N LYS A 384 9.55 17.75 31.53
CA LYS A 384 8.18 17.27 31.31
C LYS A 384 7.14 18.38 31.41
N GLU A 385 7.33 19.29 32.35
CA GLU A 385 6.46 20.45 32.58
C GLU A 385 6.50 21.40 31.37
N ARG A 386 7.70 21.68 30.83
CA ARG A 386 7.86 22.51 29.64
C ARG A 386 7.23 21.87 28.40
N LEU A 387 7.43 20.58 28.17
CA LEU A 387 6.82 19.84 27.06
C LEU A 387 5.30 19.84 27.16
N LYS A 388 4.76 19.64 28.36
CA LYS A 388 3.30 19.71 28.61
C LYS A 388 2.76 21.10 28.29
N GLN A 389 3.42 22.16 28.74
CA GLN A 389 3.04 23.53 28.43
C GLN A 389 3.01 23.80 26.92
N ILE A 390 4.07 23.39 26.19
CA ILE A 390 4.17 23.52 24.74
C ILE A 390 3.00 22.79 24.07
N ALA A 391 2.73 21.54 24.47
CA ALA A 391 1.68 20.71 23.89
C ALA A 391 0.28 21.30 24.14
N GLU A 392 0.04 21.87 25.30
CA GLU A 392 -1.22 22.54 25.64
C GLU A 392 -1.42 23.81 24.81
N GLU A 393 -0.42 24.71 24.78
CA GLU A 393 -0.47 25.98 24.06
C GLU A 393 -0.69 25.80 22.56
N ARG A 394 0.05 24.89 21.93
CA ARG A 394 -0.08 24.59 20.47
C ARG A 394 -1.32 23.80 20.14
N GLY A 395 -1.60 22.74 20.92
CA GLY A 395 -2.68 21.81 20.65
C GLY A 395 -4.07 22.40 20.89
N ALA A 396 -4.24 23.40 21.74
CA ALA A 396 -5.55 23.98 22.05
C ALA A 396 -6.30 24.44 20.81
N ARG A 397 -5.69 25.29 19.99
CA ARG A 397 -6.28 25.81 18.75
C ARG A 397 -6.66 24.70 17.77
N THR A 398 -5.82 23.68 17.66
CA THR A 398 -6.08 22.53 16.77
C THR A 398 -7.24 21.70 17.28
N ARG A 399 -7.30 21.43 18.57
CA ARG A 399 -8.41 20.69 19.20
C ARG A 399 -9.75 21.42 19.04
N ASP A 400 -9.77 22.75 19.22
CA ASP A 400 -10.99 23.54 19.02
C ASP A 400 -11.47 23.50 17.55
N PHE A 401 -10.52 23.61 16.60
CA PHE A 401 -10.83 23.52 15.18
C PHE A 401 -11.37 22.14 14.82
N THR A 402 -10.72 21.07 15.24
CA THR A 402 -11.13 19.68 14.94
C THR A 402 -12.44 19.31 15.61
N ALA A 403 -12.71 19.84 16.81
CA ALA A 403 -14.02 19.71 17.49
C ALA A 403 -15.13 20.42 16.70
N GLY A 404 -14.87 21.62 16.18
CA GLY A 404 -15.78 22.33 15.27
C GLY A 404 -16.08 21.54 13.99
N MET A 405 -15.05 20.96 13.37
CA MET A 405 -15.22 20.10 12.20
C MET A 405 -16.02 18.83 12.52
N ALA A 406 -15.81 18.23 13.69
CA ALA A 406 -16.59 17.07 14.13
C ALA A 406 -18.08 17.40 14.30
N LYS A 407 -18.39 18.55 14.91
CA LYS A 407 -19.78 19.04 15.04
C LYS A 407 -20.42 19.30 13.67
N MET A 408 -19.69 19.93 12.76
CA MET A 408 -20.18 20.17 11.40
C MET A 408 -20.50 18.85 10.67
N ARG A 409 -19.61 17.84 10.76
CA ARG A 409 -19.87 16.51 10.19
C ARG A 409 -21.14 15.88 10.76
N GLN A 410 -21.37 15.96 12.08
CA GLN A 410 -22.58 15.45 12.71
C GLN A 410 -23.83 16.13 12.20
N THR A 411 -23.80 17.46 12.01
CA THR A 411 -24.92 18.24 11.46
C THR A 411 -25.21 17.80 10.01
N ILE A 412 -24.18 17.69 9.16
CA ILE A 412 -24.34 17.22 7.78
C ILE A 412 -24.89 15.78 7.77
N ALA A 413 -24.35 14.88 8.59
CA ALA A 413 -24.82 13.50 8.67
C ALA A 413 -26.30 13.39 9.07
N ALA A 414 -26.76 14.25 9.98
CA ALA A 414 -28.17 14.30 10.40
C ALA A 414 -29.08 14.76 9.25
N ASP A 415 -28.65 15.76 8.48
CA ASP A 415 -29.41 16.33 7.35
C ASP A 415 -29.54 15.34 6.18
N LEU A 416 -28.52 14.52 5.96
CA LEU A 416 -28.49 13.50 4.90
C LEU A 416 -29.52 12.38 5.08
N ASN A 417 -30.07 12.21 6.27
CA ASN A 417 -31.05 11.14 6.58
C ASN A 417 -32.41 11.36 5.88
N ASN A 418 -32.71 12.56 5.38
CA ASN A 418 -33.98 12.91 4.78
C ASN A 418 -33.97 12.88 3.23
N GLY A 419 -32.84 12.50 2.59
CA GLY A 419 -32.71 12.47 1.14
C GLY A 419 -33.31 11.21 0.51
N SER A 420 -33.88 11.34 -0.70
CA SER A 420 -34.40 10.23 -1.52
C SER A 420 -33.34 9.61 -2.44
N VAL A 421 -32.16 10.20 -2.53
CA VAL A 421 -31.06 9.77 -3.40
C VAL A 421 -29.83 9.52 -2.56
N ILE A 422 -29.05 8.48 -2.90
CA ILE A 422 -27.82 8.19 -2.21
C ILE A 422 -26.73 9.18 -2.65
N LYS A 423 -26.35 10.06 -1.73
CA LYS A 423 -25.16 10.89 -1.86
C LYS A 423 -23.94 10.17 -1.30
N MET A 424 -22.75 10.53 -1.77
CA MET A 424 -21.49 9.94 -1.31
C MET A 424 -21.30 10.07 0.20
N GLU A 425 -21.65 11.22 0.77
CA GLU A 425 -21.59 11.50 2.20
C GLU A 425 -22.53 10.58 2.99
N ARG A 426 -23.75 10.32 2.45
CA ARG A 426 -24.68 9.38 3.06
C ARG A 426 -24.13 7.96 3.07
N LEU A 427 -23.56 7.51 1.95
CA LEU A 427 -22.90 6.21 1.89
C LEU A 427 -21.77 6.12 2.92
N ALA A 428 -20.93 7.15 3.04
CA ALA A 428 -19.85 7.18 4.01
C ALA A 428 -20.32 7.10 5.47
N VAL A 429 -21.41 7.78 5.81
CA VAL A 429 -22.03 7.71 7.16
C VAL A 429 -22.53 6.31 7.46
N GLU A 430 -23.18 5.65 6.50
CA GLU A 430 -23.68 4.27 6.67
C GLU A 430 -22.52 3.25 6.76
N LEU A 431 -21.44 3.45 5.98
CA LEU A 431 -20.24 2.64 6.06
C LEU A 431 -19.53 2.80 7.42
N GLU A 432 -19.42 4.04 7.92
CA GLU A 432 -18.84 4.28 9.26
C GLU A 432 -19.61 3.54 10.36
N ALA A 433 -20.93 3.54 10.26
CA ALA A 433 -21.80 2.88 11.24
C ALA A 433 -21.87 1.36 11.07
N GLY A 434 -21.73 0.85 9.82
CA GLY A 434 -21.97 -0.56 9.47
C GLY A 434 -20.73 -1.43 9.45
N LEU A 435 -19.55 -0.87 9.22
CA LEU A 435 -18.29 -1.61 9.14
C LEU A 435 -17.66 -1.81 10.52
N GLU A 436 -17.02 -2.95 10.73
CA GLU A 436 -16.24 -3.25 11.92
C GLU A 436 -15.01 -2.32 12.02
N LYS A 437 -14.59 -2.00 13.24
CA LYS A 437 -13.44 -1.12 13.49
C LYS A 437 -12.12 -1.67 12.94
N ASP A 438 -11.97 -2.98 12.92
CA ASP A 438 -10.78 -3.64 12.39
C ASP A 438 -10.85 -3.93 10.88
N THR A 439 -11.87 -3.41 10.17
CA THR A 439 -12.02 -3.58 8.72
C THR A 439 -10.81 -3.04 7.96
N ILE A 440 -10.37 -3.79 6.95
CA ILE A 440 -9.45 -3.31 5.93
C ILE A 440 -10.28 -2.76 4.76
N TYR A 441 -10.13 -1.48 4.50
CA TYR A 441 -10.83 -0.79 3.42
C TYR A 441 -9.89 -0.56 2.25
N VAL A 442 -10.21 -1.18 1.12
CA VAL A 442 -9.45 -1.12 -0.13
C VAL A 442 -10.16 -0.15 -1.07
N SER A 443 -9.56 0.99 -1.34
CA SER A 443 -10.16 2.06 -2.14
C SER A 443 -9.57 2.14 -3.54
N ASP A 444 -10.42 2.07 -4.55
CA ASP A 444 -10.09 2.34 -5.95
C ASP A 444 -11.15 3.28 -6.54
N CYS A 445 -11.32 4.39 -5.87
CA CYS A 445 -12.22 5.45 -6.27
C CYS A 445 -11.71 6.80 -5.76
N ASP A 446 -11.88 7.85 -6.56
CA ASP A 446 -11.49 9.22 -6.20
C ASP A 446 -12.53 9.93 -5.30
N SER A 447 -13.55 9.20 -4.87
CA SER A 447 -14.58 9.64 -3.94
C SER A 447 -14.06 9.87 -2.50
N GLY A 448 -12.81 9.48 -2.24
CA GLY A 448 -12.18 9.62 -0.93
C GLY A 448 -12.29 11.03 -0.35
N ARG A 449 -12.18 12.08 -1.17
CA ARG A 449 -12.28 13.46 -0.70
C ARG A 449 -13.64 13.79 -0.09
N THR A 450 -14.72 13.27 -0.66
CA THR A 450 -16.09 13.48 -0.20
C THR A 450 -16.44 12.57 0.97
N MET A 451 -15.97 11.32 0.95
CA MET A 451 -16.26 10.30 1.96
C MET A 451 -15.35 10.39 3.19
N ASP A 452 -14.07 10.72 3.00
CA ASP A 452 -13.03 10.74 4.04
C ASP A 452 -13.42 11.50 5.32
N PRO A 453 -14.08 12.66 5.27
CA PRO A 453 -14.46 13.36 6.48
C PRO A 453 -15.39 12.56 7.40
N PHE A 454 -16.15 11.63 6.86
CA PHE A 454 -17.15 10.85 7.57
C PHE A 454 -16.63 9.49 8.08
N LEU A 455 -15.51 9.01 7.54
CA LEU A 455 -14.89 7.73 7.88
C LEU A 455 -13.72 7.91 8.84
N ALA A 456 -13.54 6.96 9.76
CA ALA A 456 -12.41 6.95 10.69
C ALA A 456 -11.35 5.95 10.22
N TRP A 457 -10.10 6.41 10.15
CA TRP A 457 -8.96 5.64 9.69
C TRP A 457 -7.82 5.65 10.68
N GLY A 458 -7.06 4.55 10.73
CA GLY A 458 -5.80 4.44 11.45
C GLY A 458 -5.93 4.25 12.96
N GLY A 459 -4.86 3.87 13.61
CA GLY A 459 -4.83 3.58 15.04
C GLY A 459 -5.68 2.37 15.42
N ALA A 460 -6.73 2.60 16.21
CA ALA A 460 -7.71 1.58 16.61
C ALA A 460 -8.89 1.43 15.62
N ASP A 461 -8.95 2.30 14.62
CA ASP A 461 -10.00 2.30 13.61
C ASP A 461 -9.59 1.50 12.36
N LYS A 462 -10.40 1.62 11.30
CA LYS A 462 -10.23 0.90 10.03
C LYS A 462 -8.87 1.19 9.39
N ALA A 463 -8.24 0.15 8.81
CA ALA A 463 -7.07 0.32 7.97
C ALA A 463 -7.50 0.74 6.56
N TYR A 464 -6.82 1.71 5.97
CA TYR A 464 -7.05 2.19 4.62
C TYR A 464 -5.89 1.82 3.72
N ILE A 465 -6.17 1.23 2.56
CA ILE A 465 -5.22 1.05 1.48
C ILE A 465 -5.83 1.48 0.14
N SER A 466 -5.02 2.07 -0.71
CA SER A 466 -5.37 2.56 -2.04
C SER A 466 -4.14 2.47 -2.95
N THR A 467 -4.15 3.12 -4.08
CA THR A 467 -2.94 3.36 -4.89
C THR A 467 -2.66 4.85 -5.03
N GLY A 468 -1.41 5.24 -4.91
CA GLY A 468 -0.98 6.63 -5.08
C GLY A 468 -1.22 7.17 -6.49
N PRO A 469 -0.86 6.43 -7.56
CA PRO A 469 -1.09 6.85 -8.94
C PRO A 469 -2.55 6.74 -9.40
N ASN A 470 -3.43 6.05 -8.68
CA ASN A 470 -4.84 5.84 -9.04
C ASN A 470 -5.04 5.21 -10.44
N ILE A 471 -4.23 4.24 -10.81
CA ILE A 471 -4.47 3.48 -12.04
C ILE A 471 -5.64 2.52 -11.78
N LEU A 472 -6.72 2.73 -12.53
CA LEU A 472 -8.01 2.06 -12.33
C LEU A 472 -7.92 0.54 -12.48
N GLY A 473 -8.88 -0.17 -11.88
CA GLY A 473 -9.05 -1.62 -11.99
C GLY A 473 -8.26 -2.44 -10.97
N TRP A 474 -7.69 -1.79 -9.97
CA TRP A 474 -6.89 -2.42 -8.93
C TRP A 474 -7.74 -3.00 -7.78
N GLY A 475 -8.77 -2.28 -7.35
CA GLY A 475 -9.40 -2.43 -6.03
C GLY A 475 -10.01 -3.79 -5.72
N ILE A 476 -10.81 -4.38 -6.62
CA ILE A 476 -11.47 -5.69 -6.40
C ILE A 476 -10.41 -6.80 -6.30
N ALA A 477 -9.41 -6.77 -7.20
CA ALA A 477 -8.33 -7.75 -7.21
C ALA A 477 -7.44 -7.61 -5.97
N ALA A 478 -7.02 -6.39 -5.65
CA ALA A 478 -6.20 -6.12 -4.47
C ALA A 478 -6.88 -6.51 -3.16
N ALA A 479 -8.20 -6.34 -3.06
CA ALA A 479 -8.97 -6.79 -1.90
C ALA A 479 -8.92 -8.30 -1.71
N THR A 480 -8.82 -9.08 -2.80
CA THR A 480 -8.58 -10.53 -2.73
C THR A 480 -7.22 -10.84 -2.09
N GLY A 481 -6.16 -10.16 -2.55
CA GLY A 481 -4.82 -10.27 -1.96
C GLY A 481 -4.78 -9.82 -0.50
N ALA A 482 -5.45 -8.71 -0.18
CA ALA A 482 -5.60 -8.18 1.16
C ALA A 482 -6.27 -9.19 2.11
N LYS A 483 -7.31 -9.89 1.64
CA LYS A 483 -8.01 -10.92 2.42
C LYS A 483 -7.13 -12.13 2.68
N LEU A 484 -6.31 -12.55 1.71
CA LEU A 484 -5.34 -13.63 1.89
C LEU A 484 -4.21 -13.24 2.84
N ALA A 485 -3.78 -11.98 2.82
CA ALA A 485 -2.78 -11.46 3.76
C ALA A 485 -3.31 -11.37 5.21
N ARG A 486 -4.58 -11.07 5.37
CA ARG A 486 -5.24 -10.88 6.67
C ARG A 486 -6.58 -11.62 6.71
N PRO A 487 -6.54 -12.96 6.75
CA PRO A 487 -7.75 -13.78 6.81
C PRO A 487 -8.58 -13.56 8.08
N ASP A 488 -7.95 -13.05 9.13
CA ASP A 488 -8.52 -12.73 10.44
C ASP A 488 -9.38 -11.46 10.45
N ARG A 489 -9.26 -10.57 9.43
CA ARG A 489 -9.93 -9.27 9.41
C ARG A 489 -11.00 -9.18 8.32
N PRO A 490 -12.09 -8.44 8.54
CA PRO A 490 -13.00 -8.06 7.46
C PRO A 490 -12.28 -7.23 6.38
N VAL A 491 -12.61 -7.50 5.11
CA VAL A 491 -12.08 -6.73 3.98
C VAL A 491 -13.24 -6.20 3.14
N VAL A 492 -13.20 -4.92 2.85
CA VAL A 492 -14.16 -4.23 2.00
C VAL A 492 -13.41 -3.57 0.85
N SER A 493 -13.79 -3.87 -0.39
CA SER A 493 -13.35 -3.10 -1.56
C SER A 493 -14.39 -2.04 -1.88
N CYS A 494 -13.97 -0.80 -2.10
CA CYS A 494 -14.83 0.30 -2.52
C CYS A 494 -14.26 0.89 -3.81
N VAL A 495 -14.96 0.66 -4.91
CA VAL A 495 -14.48 0.98 -6.26
C VAL A 495 -15.51 1.82 -7.01
N GLY A 496 -15.05 2.77 -7.84
CA GLY A 496 -15.94 3.48 -8.75
C GLY A 496 -16.41 2.56 -9.90
N ASP A 497 -17.58 2.85 -10.47
CA ASP A 497 -18.12 2.12 -11.63
C ASP A 497 -17.13 2.10 -12.81
N GLY A 498 -16.47 3.22 -13.09
CA GLY A 498 -15.44 3.31 -14.12
C GLY A 498 -14.25 2.41 -13.84
N SER A 499 -13.79 2.30 -12.59
CA SER A 499 -12.72 1.41 -12.18
C SER A 499 -13.15 -0.06 -12.24
N ALA A 500 -14.37 -0.38 -11.80
CA ALA A 500 -14.94 -1.72 -11.89
C ALA A 500 -15.08 -2.20 -13.35
N MET A 501 -15.45 -1.30 -14.26
CA MET A 501 -15.48 -1.61 -15.71
C MET A 501 -14.09 -1.80 -16.28
N PHE A 502 -13.13 -0.96 -15.90
CA PHE A 502 -11.75 -1.02 -16.41
C PHE A 502 -11.03 -2.30 -15.98
N GLY A 503 -11.12 -2.67 -14.70
CA GLY A 503 -10.54 -3.90 -14.18
C GLY A 503 -11.33 -5.17 -14.54
N GLY A 504 -12.59 -5.01 -14.86
CA GLY A 504 -13.52 -6.08 -15.16
C GLY A 504 -13.96 -6.90 -13.93
N PRO A 505 -14.95 -7.78 -14.08
CA PRO A 505 -15.50 -8.59 -13.00
C PRO A 505 -14.68 -9.87 -12.70
N GLN A 506 -13.63 -10.15 -13.45
CA GLN A 506 -12.85 -11.39 -13.36
C GLN A 506 -12.28 -11.67 -11.93
N PRO A 507 -11.85 -10.67 -11.15
CA PRO A 507 -11.37 -10.92 -9.79
C PRO A 507 -12.45 -11.50 -8.85
N LEU A 508 -13.72 -11.24 -9.11
CA LEU A 508 -14.84 -11.80 -8.35
C LEU A 508 -14.88 -13.33 -8.46
N TRP A 509 -14.57 -13.88 -9.65
CA TRP A 509 -14.43 -15.32 -9.81
C TRP A 509 -13.33 -15.90 -8.91
N SER A 510 -12.20 -15.22 -8.78
CA SER A 510 -11.12 -15.65 -7.89
C SER A 510 -11.58 -15.61 -6.43
N GLN A 511 -12.32 -14.57 -6.01
CA GLN A 511 -12.90 -14.49 -4.66
C GLN A 511 -13.85 -15.67 -4.39
N ALA A 512 -14.76 -15.98 -5.32
CA ALA A 512 -15.69 -17.11 -5.19
C ALA A 512 -14.95 -18.45 -5.12
N ARG A 513 -13.99 -18.67 -6.04
CA ARG A 513 -13.22 -19.92 -6.13
C ARG A 513 -12.43 -20.23 -4.86
N TYR A 514 -11.75 -19.22 -4.29
CA TYR A 514 -10.88 -19.40 -3.14
C TYR A 514 -11.57 -19.07 -1.81
N LYS A 515 -12.89 -18.85 -1.85
CA LYS A 515 -13.68 -18.48 -0.66
C LYS A 515 -13.04 -17.33 0.11
N ALA A 516 -12.66 -16.29 -0.62
CA ALA A 516 -12.14 -15.06 -0.05
C ALA A 516 -13.32 -14.11 0.26
N PRO A 517 -13.82 -14.06 1.51
CA PRO A 517 -15.01 -13.29 1.86
C PRO A 517 -14.68 -11.79 1.90
N VAL A 518 -14.89 -11.14 0.78
CA VAL A 518 -14.75 -9.69 0.59
C VAL A 518 -16.13 -9.09 0.34
N THR A 519 -16.44 -7.97 0.98
CA THR A 519 -17.57 -7.13 0.59
C THR A 519 -17.10 -6.16 -0.49
N ASN A 520 -17.61 -6.31 -1.71
CA ASN A 520 -17.30 -5.43 -2.83
C ASN A 520 -18.39 -4.37 -2.96
N ILE A 521 -18.04 -3.09 -2.91
CA ILE A 521 -18.95 -1.97 -3.07
C ILE A 521 -18.58 -1.23 -4.34
N VAL A 522 -19.46 -1.25 -5.33
CA VAL A 522 -19.31 -0.43 -6.53
C VAL A 522 -20.10 0.86 -6.31
N ILE A 523 -19.39 1.99 -6.31
CA ILE A 523 -19.99 3.32 -6.29
C ILE A 523 -20.37 3.67 -7.71
N ASN A 524 -21.64 3.42 -8.04
CA ASN A 524 -22.16 3.53 -9.40
C ASN A 524 -22.85 4.88 -9.62
N ASN A 525 -22.07 5.85 -10.12
CA ASN A 525 -22.60 7.13 -10.57
C ASN A 525 -22.73 7.25 -12.10
N ARG A 526 -22.44 6.17 -12.83
CA ARG A 526 -22.48 6.08 -14.29
C ARG A 526 -21.59 7.13 -14.98
N SER A 527 -20.44 7.44 -14.36
CA SER A 527 -19.55 8.47 -14.88
C SER A 527 -18.13 8.36 -14.36
N TYR A 528 -17.14 8.63 -15.19
CA TYR A 528 -15.83 9.06 -14.75
C TYR A 528 -15.94 10.46 -14.12
N ASN A 529 -16.53 10.55 -12.93
CA ASN A 529 -16.99 11.79 -12.32
C ASN A 529 -15.86 12.78 -12.03
N ASN A 530 -14.69 12.30 -11.64
CA ASN A 530 -13.52 13.12 -11.37
C ASN A 530 -12.99 13.79 -12.66
N GLU A 531 -12.85 13.01 -13.72
CA GLU A 531 -12.41 13.48 -15.04
C GLU A 531 -13.44 14.46 -15.61
N ARG A 532 -14.71 14.15 -15.48
CA ARG A 532 -15.78 15.07 -15.90
C ARG A 532 -15.65 16.42 -15.21
N ASN A 533 -15.52 16.45 -13.89
CA ASN A 533 -15.38 17.68 -13.13
C ASN A 533 -14.16 18.49 -13.56
N ARG A 534 -13.03 17.84 -13.86
CA ARG A 534 -11.82 18.48 -14.37
C ARG A 534 -12.00 19.03 -15.78
N ILE A 535 -12.57 18.25 -16.71
CA ILE A 535 -12.84 18.67 -18.09
C ILE A 535 -13.83 19.83 -18.11
N TRP A 536 -14.91 19.77 -17.32
CA TRP A 536 -15.93 20.79 -17.28
C TRP A 536 -15.49 22.05 -16.52
N SER A 537 -14.48 21.98 -15.66
CA SER A 537 -13.87 23.15 -15.05
C SER A 537 -13.10 24.02 -16.07
N PHE A 538 -12.82 23.48 -17.26
CA PHE A 538 -12.30 24.22 -18.40
C PHE A 538 -13.42 25.04 -19.04
N VAL A 539 -13.83 26.07 -18.36
CA VAL A 539 -15.03 26.89 -18.66
C VAL A 539 -15.02 27.59 -20.04
N ALA A 540 -13.87 27.75 -20.66
CA ALA A 540 -13.74 28.23 -22.03
C ALA A 540 -14.13 27.15 -23.06
N GLY A 541 -14.22 25.88 -22.66
CA GLY A 541 -14.42 24.72 -23.52
C GLY A 541 -15.85 24.60 -24.07
N GLN A 542 -15.97 23.97 -25.24
CA GLN A 542 -17.25 23.76 -25.91
C GLN A 542 -18.15 22.75 -25.19
N GLN A 543 -17.59 21.76 -24.47
CA GLN A 543 -18.39 20.85 -23.67
C GLN A 543 -19.18 21.59 -22.59
N PHE A 544 -18.52 22.46 -21.83
CA PHE A 544 -19.17 23.31 -20.84
C PHE A 544 -20.29 24.12 -21.44
N LYS A 545 -20.03 24.81 -22.59
CA LYS A 545 -21.00 25.69 -23.27
C LYS A 545 -22.19 24.91 -23.86
N SER A 546 -21.94 23.71 -24.38
CA SER A 546 -22.99 22.90 -25.02
C SER A 546 -23.85 22.12 -24.01
N GLY A 547 -23.40 21.96 -22.77
CA GLY A 547 -24.04 21.09 -21.78
C GLY A 547 -23.97 19.58 -22.08
N LYS A 548 -23.08 19.18 -23.01
CA LYS A 548 -22.95 17.79 -23.47
C LYS A 548 -21.74 17.10 -22.86
N ASP A 549 -21.94 16.02 -22.10
CA ASP A 549 -20.88 15.16 -21.64
C ASP A 549 -20.53 14.14 -22.74
N MET A 550 -19.49 14.45 -23.51
CA MET A 550 -19.08 13.61 -24.65
C MET A 550 -18.09 12.51 -24.29
N THR A 551 -17.58 12.48 -23.05
CA THR A 551 -16.37 11.72 -22.71
C THR A 551 -16.49 10.85 -21.47
N CYS A 552 -17.30 11.26 -20.49
CA CYS A 552 -17.24 10.67 -19.15
C CYS A 552 -18.52 9.92 -18.73
N TYR A 553 -19.62 10.05 -19.48
CA TYR A 553 -20.85 9.35 -19.17
C TYR A 553 -20.76 7.86 -19.52
N ASN A 554 -20.95 6.98 -18.54
CA ASN A 554 -20.83 5.53 -18.65
C ASN A 554 -22.18 4.81 -18.69
N GLY A 555 -23.30 5.52 -18.61
CA GLY A 555 -24.63 4.93 -18.78
C GLY A 555 -25.00 4.74 -20.26
N SER A 556 -26.07 4.01 -20.52
CA SER A 556 -26.62 3.75 -21.85
C SER A 556 -25.71 2.89 -22.77
N PRO A 557 -25.65 1.57 -22.52
CA PRO A 557 -26.45 0.87 -21.52
C PRO A 557 -25.88 1.01 -20.11
N ASP A 558 -26.76 1.03 -19.11
CA ASP A 558 -26.35 0.95 -17.71
C ASP A 558 -25.77 -0.44 -17.42
N VAL A 559 -24.65 -0.50 -16.72
CA VAL A 559 -24.06 -1.75 -16.26
C VAL A 559 -24.69 -2.14 -14.93
N ASP A 560 -25.25 -3.33 -14.86
CA ASP A 560 -25.72 -3.96 -13.63
C ASP A 560 -24.60 -4.82 -13.03
N PHE A 561 -23.84 -4.25 -12.10
CA PHE A 561 -22.71 -4.94 -11.48
C PHE A 561 -23.15 -6.09 -10.58
N SER A 562 -24.39 -6.09 -10.09
CA SER A 562 -24.92 -7.20 -9.29
C SER A 562 -25.09 -8.44 -10.15
N LYS A 563 -25.61 -8.30 -11.37
CA LYS A 563 -25.70 -9.40 -12.35
C LYS A 563 -24.34 -9.85 -12.85
N ALA A 564 -23.42 -8.89 -13.08
CA ALA A 564 -22.06 -9.24 -13.42
C ALA A 564 -21.42 -10.09 -12.31
N ALA A 565 -21.58 -9.73 -11.05
CA ALA A 565 -21.07 -10.51 -9.92
C ALA A 565 -21.67 -11.93 -9.88
N GLN A 566 -22.96 -12.07 -10.07
CA GLN A 566 -23.66 -13.38 -10.12
C GLN A 566 -23.11 -14.27 -11.25
N ALA A 567 -22.82 -13.70 -12.42
CA ALA A 567 -22.21 -14.43 -13.53
C ALA A 567 -20.81 -14.98 -13.19
N PHE A 568 -20.11 -14.36 -12.24
CA PHE A 568 -18.78 -14.80 -11.73
C PHE A 568 -18.86 -15.56 -10.39
N GLY A 569 -20.06 -15.96 -9.97
CA GLY A 569 -20.27 -16.79 -8.78
C GLY A 569 -20.28 -16.02 -7.45
N VAL A 570 -20.44 -14.71 -7.50
CA VAL A 570 -20.56 -13.85 -6.31
C VAL A 570 -21.98 -13.32 -6.19
N GLU A 571 -22.61 -13.52 -5.05
CA GLU A 571 -23.93 -12.97 -4.75
C GLU A 571 -23.86 -11.43 -4.71
N GLY A 572 -24.85 -10.76 -5.30
CA GLY A 572 -24.86 -9.31 -5.35
C GLY A 572 -26.25 -8.72 -5.50
N GLU A 573 -26.39 -7.46 -5.12
CA GLU A 573 -27.63 -6.69 -5.20
C GLU A 573 -27.39 -5.22 -5.57
N VAL A 574 -28.42 -4.60 -6.15
CA VAL A 574 -28.45 -3.15 -6.41
C VAL A 574 -29.03 -2.44 -5.19
N VAL A 575 -28.38 -1.37 -4.77
CA VAL A 575 -28.80 -0.49 -3.67
C VAL A 575 -29.04 0.92 -4.22
N SER A 576 -30.32 1.30 -4.39
CA SER A 576 -30.71 2.63 -4.90
C SER A 576 -31.50 3.46 -3.88
N ASP A 577 -31.98 2.84 -2.80
CA ASP A 577 -32.67 3.52 -1.70
C ASP A 577 -31.66 3.80 -0.56
N PRO A 578 -31.49 5.06 -0.11
CA PRO A 578 -30.62 5.38 1.03
C PRO A 578 -30.93 4.58 2.30
N ASN A 579 -32.20 4.25 2.55
CA ASN A 579 -32.64 3.47 3.71
C ASN A 579 -32.30 1.97 3.58
N GLY A 580 -32.01 1.51 2.38
CA GLY A 580 -31.62 0.13 2.08
C GLY A 580 -30.15 -0.17 2.41
N ILE A 581 -29.26 0.83 2.50
CA ILE A 581 -27.81 0.66 2.63
C ILE A 581 -27.45 -0.18 3.86
N LYS A 582 -27.98 0.18 5.02
CA LYS A 582 -27.73 -0.53 6.28
C LYS A 582 -28.07 -2.02 6.20
N THR A 583 -29.23 -2.33 5.64
CA THR A 583 -29.71 -3.72 5.51
C THR A 583 -28.87 -4.50 4.48
N ALA A 584 -28.45 -3.85 3.40
CA ALA A 584 -27.57 -4.44 2.39
C ALA A 584 -26.18 -4.77 2.98
N LEU A 585 -25.59 -3.86 3.76
CA LEU A 585 -24.34 -4.11 4.50
C LEU A 585 -24.46 -5.28 5.49
N GLN A 586 -25.61 -5.43 6.15
CA GLN A 586 -25.86 -6.58 7.04
C GLN A 586 -25.92 -7.91 6.27
N ARG A 587 -26.51 -7.93 5.05
CA ARG A 587 -26.51 -9.11 4.20
C ARG A 587 -25.10 -9.47 3.73
N ALA A 588 -24.33 -8.48 3.26
CA ALA A 588 -22.95 -8.67 2.86
C ALA A 588 -22.10 -9.22 4.02
N LYS A 589 -22.23 -8.64 5.22
CA LYS A 589 -21.57 -9.13 6.43
C LYS A 589 -21.91 -10.57 6.75
N ARG A 590 -23.21 -10.96 6.67
CA ARG A 590 -23.63 -12.35 6.88
C ARG A 590 -22.98 -13.30 5.87
N ALA A 591 -22.98 -12.94 4.57
CA ALA A 591 -22.33 -13.72 3.54
C ALA A 591 -20.81 -13.89 3.84
N ASN A 592 -20.14 -12.83 4.29
CA ASN A 592 -18.71 -12.89 4.63
C ASN A 592 -18.43 -13.80 5.85
N VAL A 593 -19.29 -13.80 6.87
CA VAL A 593 -19.19 -14.72 8.02
C VAL A 593 -19.35 -16.17 7.57
N GLU A 594 -20.16 -16.43 6.57
CA GLU A 594 -20.35 -17.73 5.93
C GLU A 594 -19.22 -18.11 4.95
N GLY A 595 -18.19 -17.28 4.83
CA GLY A 595 -17.03 -17.51 3.95
C GLY A 595 -17.30 -17.17 2.49
N ARG A 596 -18.35 -16.39 2.17
CA ARG A 596 -18.74 -16.02 0.81
C ARG A 596 -18.48 -14.54 0.53
N PRO A 597 -17.91 -14.18 -0.63
CA PRO A 597 -17.84 -12.79 -1.08
C PRO A 597 -19.25 -12.26 -1.43
N TYR A 598 -19.41 -10.94 -1.38
CA TYR A 598 -20.67 -10.28 -1.70
C TYR A 598 -20.43 -8.97 -2.45
N LEU A 599 -21.34 -8.56 -3.35
CA LEU A 599 -21.24 -7.31 -4.08
C LEU A 599 -22.46 -6.43 -3.86
N LEU A 600 -22.23 -5.16 -3.56
CA LEU A 600 -23.23 -4.09 -3.51
C LEU A 600 -23.00 -3.13 -4.68
N ASP A 601 -23.93 -3.04 -5.60
CA ASP A 601 -23.98 -2.04 -6.68
C ASP A 601 -24.77 -0.84 -6.17
N VAL A 602 -24.06 0.15 -5.62
CA VAL A 602 -24.67 1.31 -4.94
C VAL A 602 -24.82 2.45 -5.94
N HIS A 603 -26.06 2.73 -6.34
CA HIS A 603 -26.39 3.82 -7.24
C HIS A 603 -26.34 5.16 -6.50
N VAL A 604 -25.29 5.92 -6.77
CA VAL A 604 -25.12 7.25 -6.16
C VAL A 604 -25.38 8.35 -7.17
N ASP A 605 -25.70 9.52 -6.63
CA ASP A 605 -25.88 10.72 -7.45
C ASP A 605 -24.52 11.21 -7.98
N ARG A 606 -24.56 11.80 -9.18
CA ARG A 606 -23.41 12.52 -9.73
C ARG A 606 -23.37 13.90 -9.13
N ASP A 607 -22.20 14.40 -8.81
CA ASP A 607 -21.98 15.74 -8.25
C ASP A 607 -21.11 16.62 -9.15
N GLY A 608 -21.13 17.91 -8.91
CA GLY A 608 -20.32 18.90 -9.60
C GLY A 608 -20.88 19.37 -10.93
N VAL A 609 -20.07 20.09 -11.70
CA VAL A 609 -20.46 20.73 -12.96
C VAL A 609 -20.78 19.67 -14.01
N GLY A 610 -21.91 19.82 -14.71
CA GLY A 610 -22.34 18.89 -15.74
C GLY A 610 -22.94 17.57 -15.23
N ALA A 611 -23.23 17.44 -13.92
CA ALA A 611 -23.75 16.24 -13.30
C ALA A 611 -25.04 15.70 -13.96
N ALA A 612 -25.90 16.58 -14.42
CA ALA A 612 -27.15 16.21 -15.10
C ALA A 612 -26.99 15.76 -16.56
N SER A 613 -25.80 15.95 -17.17
CA SER A 613 -25.60 15.57 -18.57
C SER A 613 -25.53 14.06 -18.73
N THR A 614 -26.34 13.53 -19.62
CA THR A 614 -26.38 12.12 -20.05
C THR A 614 -26.19 11.97 -21.56
N TRP A 615 -25.64 13.01 -22.20
CA TRP A 615 -25.49 13.03 -23.64
C TRP A 615 -24.41 12.04 -24.10
N TYR A 616 -24.69 11.29 -25.13
CA TYR A 616 -23.75 10.49 -25.89
C TYR A 616 -24.11 10.58 -27.38
N PRO A 617 -23.15 10.42 -28.31
CA PRO A 617 -23.46 10.52 -29.74
C PRO A 617 -24.42 9.42 -30.18
N PRO A 618 -25.51 9.76 -30.88
CA PRO A 618 -26.37 8.77 -31.48
C PRO A 618 -25.65 8.13 -32.66
N PHE A 619 -25.02 7.00 -32.42
CA PHE A 619 -24.25 6.26 -33.41
C PHE A 619 -24.62 4.79 -33.41
N SER A 620 -24.99 4.26 -34.57
CA SER A 620 -25.28 2.85 -34.75
C SER A 620 -24.59 2.31 -35.99
N ILE A 621 -23.74 1.29 -35.81
CA ILE A 621 -23.12 0.56 -36.95
C ILE A 621 -24.18 -0.12 -37.81
N ALA A 622 -25.27 -0.60 -37.19
CA ALA A 622 -26.38 -1.22 -37.94
C ALA A 622 -27.06 -0.24 -38.89
N GLU A 623 -27.27 1.03 -38.45
CA GLU A 623 -27.81 2.09 -39.32
C GLU A 623 -26.86 2.43 -40.47
N LEU A 624 -25.56 2.41 -40.25
CA LEU A 624 -24.57 2.62 -41.32
C LEU A 624 -24.59 1.52 -42.35
N ARG A 625 -24.89 0.27 -41.97
CA ARG A 625 -25.03 -0.86 -42.89
C ARG A 625 -26.28 -0.75 -43.76
N THR A 626 -27.38 -0.31 -43.18
CA THR A 626 -28.67 -0.14 -43.90
C THR A 626 -28.64 1.02 -44.88
N ARG A 627 -27.82 2.04 -44.65
CA ARG A 627 -27.64 3.18 -45.58
C ARG A 627 -26.79 2.90 -46.82
N ARG A 628 -26.17 1.71 -46.92
CA ARG A 628 -25.30 1.31 -48.06
C ARG A 628 -25.99 0.27 -48.98
N VAL A 629 -27.23 -0.08 -48.75
CA VAL A 629 -27.97 -0.98 -49.63
C VAL A 629 -28.83 -0.23 -50.61
#